data_b5df39f38a54cedaaf9d308511b80cdf
#
_entry.id   b5df39f38a54cedaaf9d308511b80cdf
#
_cell.length_a   1.000
_cell.length_b   1.000
_cell.length_c   1.000
_cell.angle_alpha   90.00
_cell.angle_beta   90.00
_cell.angle_gamma   90.00
#
_symmetry.space_group_name_H-M   'P 1'
#
loop_
_entity.id
_entity.type
_entity.pdbx_description
1 polymer ?
#
loop_
_entity_poly.entity_id
_entity_poly.type
_entity_poly.pdbx_seq_one_letter_code
_entity_poly.pdbx_strand_id
1 'polypeptide(L)'
;VKERKNDEYFHYALNLLKKRVYTSWEIAEKLRRRGASDEKKEDVLRRLEGKGFIDDRKYSEMYVYDSFTLKKWGKWKIRQQLRKKGVNDEIIEESIAKVIEEVDVKKIIVELINKRIKNGKTSKQEIQNVKRFLMNRGFDIGEIDDAIGKLREM
;
A
#
# COMPACT_ATOMS: atom_id res chain seq x y z
N VAL A 1 -1.76 39.68 2.35
CA VAL A 1 -0.44 39.03 2.25
C VAL A 1 -0.53 37.56 2.72
N LYS A 2 -1.26 37.26 3.82
CA LYS A 2 -1.46 35.87 4.28
C LYS A 2 -2.26 35.04 3.28
N GLU A 3 -3.27 35.61 2.64
CA GLU A 3 -4.12 34.93 1.65
C GLU A 3 -3.34 34.55 0.39
N ARG A 4 -2.47 35.43 -0.09
CA ARG A 4 -1.63 35.15 -1.27
C ARG A 4 -0.65 33.98 -1.03
N LYS A 5 -0.03 33.90 0.14
CA LYS A 5 0.89 32.81 0.49
C LYS A 5 0.15 31.47 0.62
N ASN A 6 -1.06 31.48 1.19
CA ASN A 6 -1.90 30.28 1.28
C ASN A 6 -2.31 29.81 -0.10
N ASP A 7 -2.63 30.72 -1.03
CA ASP A 7 -2.97 30.38 -2.40
C ASP A 7 -1.77 29.82 -3.17
N GLU A 8 -0.56 30.35 -2.92
CA GLU A 8 0.65 29.80 -3.52
C GLU A 8 0.89 28.34 -3.09
N TYR A 9 0.72 28.03 -1.81
CA TYR A 9 0.84 26.66 -1.31
C TYR A 9 -0.25 25.78 -1.88
N PHE A 10 -1.47 26.26 -1.96
CA PHE A 10 -2.59 25.54 -2.54
C PHE A 10 -2.33 25.22 -4.03
N HIS A 11 -1.89 26.20 -4.81
CA HIS A 11 -1.54 25.99 -6.22
C HIS A 11 -0.39 25.03 -6.40
N TYR A 12 0.62 25.12 -5.54
CA TYR A 12 1.73 24.18 -5.54
C TYR A 12 1.25 22.74 -5.33
N ALA A 13 0.40 22.54 -4.33
CA ALA A 13 -0.17 21.24 -4.04
C ALA A 13 -1.03 20.71 -5.21
N LEU A 14 -1.85 21.58 -5.82
CA LEU A 14 -2.64 21.20 -6.99
C LEU A 14 -1.76 20.75 -8.15
N ASN A 15 -0.66 21.43 -8.39
CA ASN A 15 0.28 21.07 -9.45
C ASN A 15 0.91 19.70 -9.22
N LEU A 16 1.21 19.37 -7.96
CA LEU A 16 1.70 18.03 -7.60
C LEU A 16 0.64 16.98 -7.89
N LEU A 17 -0.61 17.23 -7.51
CA LEU A 17 -1.72 16.29 -7.65
C LEU A 17 -2.13 16.08 -9.11
N LYS A 18 -1.79 17.00 -10.01
CA LYS A 18 -1.99 16.81 -11.45
C LYS A 18 -1.06 15.76 -12.03
N LYS A 19 0.09 15.53 -11.39
CA LYS A 19 1.12 14.61 -11.89
C LYS A 19 0.92 13.18 -11.38
N ARG A 20 0.48 13.03 -10.13
CA ARG A 20 0.19 11.71 -9.54
C ARG A 20 -0.69 11.87 -8.30
N VAL A 21 -1.17 10.73 -7.79
CA VAL A 21 -1.93 10.68 -6.55
C VAL A 21 -0.95 10.73 -5.36
N TYR A 22 -1.32 11.48 -4.33
CA TYR A 22 -0.53 11.63 -3.09
C TYR A 22 -1.42 11.41 -1.89
N THR A 23 -0.83 10.93 -0.79
CA THR A 23 -1.51 10.92 0.51
C THR A 23 -1.48 12.32 1.11
N SER A 24 -2.36 12.58 2.07
CA SER A 24 -2.38 13.85 2.81
C SER A 24 -1.03 14.11 3.50
N TRP A 25 -0.42 13.07 4.09
CA TRP A 25 0.88 13.18 4.73
C TRP A 25 1.98 13.57 3.73
N GLU A 26 1.99 12.97 2.55
CA GLU A 26 2.97 13.29 1.50
C GLU A 26 2.88 14.75 1.06
N ILE A 27 1.65 15.25 0.88
CA ILE A 27 1.44 16.67 0.53
C ILE A 27 1.89 17.57 1.68
N ALA A 28 1.53 17.21 2.93
CA ALA A 28 1.96 17.97 4.11
C ALA A 28 3.49 18.08 4.20
N GLU A 29 4.20 16.99 3.94
CA GLU A 29 5.67 16.99 3.93
C GLU A 29 6.25 17.90 2.84
N LYS A 30 5.64 17.89 1.65
CA LYS A 30 6.05 18.76 0.55
C LYS A 30 5.84 20.24 0.89
N LEU A 31 4.71 20.54 1.52
CA LEU A 31 4.42 21.91 1.97
C LEU A 31 5.37 22.35 3.08
N ARG A 32 5.67 21.46 4.03
CA ARG A 32 6.64 21.75 5.09
C ARG A 32 8.00 22.10 4.52
N ARG A 33 8.48 21.35 3.53
CA ARG A 33 9.77 21.61 2.86
C ARG A 33 9.79 22.93 2.13
N ARG A 34 8.62 23.42 1.71
CA ARG A 34 8.46 24.74 1.08
C ARG A 34 8.34 25.87 2.08
N GLY A 35 8.39 25.58 3.37
CA GLY A 35 8.33 26.57 4.42
C GLY A 35 6.95 26.88 4.96
N ALA A 36 5.94 26.08 4.63
CA ALA A 36 4.61 26.28 5.17
C ALA A 36 4.56 25.97 6.66
N SER A 37 3.90 26.85 7.44
CA SER A 37 3.63 26.62 8.86
C SER A 37 2.60 25.50 9.01
N ASP A 38 2.49 24.93 10.22
CA ASP A 38 1.50 23.90 10.51
C ASP A 38 0.09 24.38 10.22
N GLU A 39 -0.23 25.63 10.59
CA GLU A 39 -1.53 26.26 10.32
C GLU A 39 -1.83 26.31 8.81
N LYS A 40 -0.85 26.72 8.01
CA LYS A 40 -1.01 26.80 6.55
C LYS A 40 -1.17 25.43 5.91
N LYS A 41 -0.40 24.44 6.39
CA LYS A 41 -0.52 23.05 5.92
C LYS A 41 -1.93 22.52 6.19
N GLU A 42 -2.43 22.70 7.40
CA GLU A 42 -3.77 22.23 7.77
C GLU A 42 -4.85 22.89 6.91
N ASP A 43 -4.75 24.20 6.65
CA ASP A 43 -5.69 24.92 5.80
C ASP A 43 -5.69 24.38 4.38
N VAL A 44 -4.52 24.21 3.78
CA VAL A 44 -4.40 23.67 2.42
C VAL A 44 -4.95 22.23 2.33
N LEU A 45 -4.60 21.39 3.29
CA LEU A 45 -5.07 20.00 3.33
C LEU A 45 -6.59 19.93 3.45
N ARG A 46 -7.17 20.75 4.33
CA ARG A 46 -8.63 20.80 4.51
C ARG A 46 -9.35 21.18 3.23
N ARG A 47 -8.84 22.18 2.52
CA ARG A 47 -9.40 22.64 1.25
C ARG A 47 -9.28 21.56 0.17
N LEU A 48 -8.15 20.88 0.10
CA LEU A 48 -7.93 19.80 -0.87
C LEU A 48 -8.82 18.59 -0.59
N GLU A 49 -8.96 18.20 0.67
CA GLU A 49 -9.86 17.12 1.08
C GLU A 49 -11.33 17.48 0.79
N GLY A 50 -11.74 18.71 1.12
CA GLY A 50 -13.09 19.18 0.87
C GLY A 50 -13.49 19.17 -0.61
N LYS A 51 -12.52 19.34 -1.50
CA LYS A 51 -12.73 19.32 -2.94
C LYS A 51 -12.48 17.94 -3.57
N GLY A 52 -12.11 16.96 -2.75
CA GLY A 52 -11.87 15.60 -3.21
C GLY A 52 -10.54 15.38 -3.93
N PHE A 53 -9.61 16.34 -3.87
CA PHE A 53 -8.29 16.19 -4.49
C PHE A 53 -7.36 15.28 -3.70
N ILE A 54 -7.61 15.12 -2.41
CA ILE A 54 -6.93 14.17 -1.52
C ILE A 54 -7.99 13.31 -0.84
N ASP A 55 -7.78 12.00 -0.87
CA ASP A 55 -8.65 11.02 -0.21
C ASP A 55 -7.80 9.81 0.18
N ASP A 56 -7.36 9.76 1.43
CA ASP A 56 -6.47 8.71 1.93
C ASP A 56 -7.13 7.33 1.92
N ARG A 57 -8.44 7.25 2.13
CA ARG A 57 -9.17 5.98 2.06
C ARG A 57 -9.15 5.41 0.65
N LYS A 58 -9.46 6.24 -0.33
CA LYS A 58 -9.43 5.85 -1.74
C LYS A 58 -8.02 5.49 -2.18
N TYR A 59 -7.03 6.29 -1.77
CA TYR A 59 -5.63 6.01 -2.04
C TYR A 59 -5.22 4.65 -1.48
N SER A 60 -5.56 4.40 -0.22
CA SER A 60 -5.22 3.17 0.49
C SER A 60 -5.87 1.95 -0.18
N GLU A 61 -7.15 2.01 -0.52
CA GLU A 61 -7.85 0.90 -1.18
C GLU A 61 -7.21 0.56 -2.53
N MET A 62 -6.92 1.56 -3.35
CA MET A 62 -6.26 1.36 -4.64
C MET A 62 -4.86 0.80 -4.47
N TYR A 63 -4.11 1.33 -3.51
CA TYR A 63 -2.76 0.87 -3.21
C TYR A 63 -2.75 -0.60 -2.77
N VAL A 64 -3.65 -0.97 -1.88
CA VAL A 64 -3.79 -2.35 -1.40
C VAL A 64 -4.13 -3.29 -2.57
N TYR A 65 -5.11 -2.92 -3.37
CA TYR A 65 -5.53 -3.73 -4.53
C TYR A 65 -4.37 -3.94 -5.51
N ASP A 66 -3.70 -2.87 -5.91
CA ASP A 66 -2.58 -2.94 -6.85
C ASP A 66 -1.40 -3.72 -6.26
N SER A 67 -1.16 -3.58 -4.96
CA SER A 67 -0.07 -4.28 -4.29
C SER A 67 -0.31 -5.79 -4.25
N PHE A 68 -1.52 -6.25 -3.98
CA PHE A 68 -1.85 -7.67 -4.05
C PHE A 68 -1.80 -8.20 -5.49
N THR A 69 -2.42 -7.50 -6.42
CA THR A 69 -2.68 -8.03 -7.78
C THR A 69 -1.52 -7.83 -8.73
N LEU A 70 -0.84 -6.69 -8.68
CA LEU A 70 0.24 -6.35 -9.60
C LEU A 70 1.62 -6.64 -9.01
N LYS A 71 1.86 -6.20 -7.78
CA LYS A 71 3.16 -6.40 -7.12
C LYS A 71 3.29 -7.76 -6.46
N LYS A 72 2.19 -8.45 -6.22
CA LYS A 72 2.15 -9.73 -5.54
C LYS A 72 2.80 -9.66 -4.15
N TRP A 73 2.43 -8.63 -3.39
CA TRP A 73 2.85 -8.46 -2.01
C TRP A 73 1.79 -9.02 -1.07
N GLY A 74 2.20 -9.41 0.15
CA GLY A 74 1.30 -9.80 1.22
C GLY A 74 0.98 -8.62 2.13
N LYS A 75 0.02 -8.82 3.03
CA LYS A 75 -0.53 -7.76 3.88
C LYS A 75 0.51 -7.07 4.77
N TRP A 76 1.53 -7.79 5.26
CA TRP A 76 2.55 -7.21 6.13
C TRP A 76 3.39 -6.15 5.41
N LYS A 77 3.81 -6.45 4.19
CA LYS A 77 4.55 -5.50 3.38
C LYS A 77 3.70 -4.32 2.96
N ILE A 78 2.45 -4.57 2.60
CA ILE A 78 1.48 -3.52 2.23
C ILE A 78 1.29 -2.55 3.39
N ARG A 79 1.06 -3.05 4.62
CA ARG A 79 0.93 -2.21 5.82
C ARG A 79 2.16 -1.33 6.02
N GLN A 80 3.34 -1.94 5.95
CA GLN A 80 4.60 -1.23 6.15
C GLN A 80 4.76 -0.09 5.15
N GLN A 81 4.46 -0.34 3.89
CA GLN A 81 4.59 0.67 2.85
C GLN A 81 3.58 1.80 3.01
N LEU A 82 2.34 1.49 3.36
CA LEU A 82 1.31 2.52 3.60
C LEU A 82 1.62 3.37 4.83
N ARG A 83 2.17 2.76 5.89
CA ARG A 83 2.65 3.52 7.05
C ARG A 83 3.73 4.52 6.67
N LYS A 84 4.66 4.12 5.82
CA LYS A 84 5.70 5.01 5.31
C LYS A 84 5.15 6.18 4.51
N LYS A 85 3.98 6.00 3.92
CA LYS A 85 3.27 7.06 3.17
C LYS A 85 2.36 7.90 4.06
N GLY A 86 2.37 7.63 5.35
CA GLY A 86 1.64 8.41 6.34
C GLY A 86 0.15 8.12 6.42
N VAL A 87 -0.31 7.01 5.88
CA VAL A 87 -1.71 6.60 6.04
C VAL A 87 -1.88 6.03 7.45
N ASN A 88 -2.96 6.40 8.16
CA ASN A 88 -3.17 5.93 9.51
C ASN A 88 -3.60 4.45 9.53
N ASP A 89 -3.31 3.77 10.64
CA ASP A 89 -3.51 2.33 10.77
C ASP A 89 -4.97 1.92 10.60
N GLU A 90 -5.91 2.71 11.06
CA GLU A 90 -7.35 2.43 10.93
C GLU A 90 -7.75 2.35 9.45
N ILE A 91 -7.33 3.32 8.65
CA ILE A 91 -7.58 3.34 7.20
C ILE A 91 -6.91 2.14 6.52
N ILE A 92 -5.68 1.84 6.90
CA ILE A 92 -4.94 0.69 6.33
C ILE A 92 -5.70 -0.61 6.58
N GLU A 93 -6.11 -0.86 7.82
CA GLU A 93 -6.81 -2.10 8.17
C GLU A 93 -8.17 -2.22 7.50
N GLU A 94 -8.92 -1.13 7.43
CA GLU A 94 -10.21 -1.10 6.72
C GLU A 94 -10.02 -1.38 5.23
N SER A 95 -8.98 -0.81 4.62
CA SER A 95 -8.68 -1.03 3.21
C SER A 95 -8.30 -2.47 2.92
N ILE A 96 -7.46 -3.08 3.77
CA ILE A 96 -7.07 -4.49 3.63
C ILE A 96 -8.29 -5.40 3.76
N ALA A 97 -9.12 -5.17 4.78
CA ALA A 97 -10.32 -5.97 5.03
C ALA A 97 -11.28 -5.92 3.83
N LYS A 98 -11.45 -4.75 3.23
CA LYS A 98 -12.31 -4.55 2.07
C LYS A 98 -11.76 -5.23 0.81
N VAL A 99 -10.48 -5.03 0.53
CA VAL A 99 -9.84 -5.55 -0.68
C VAL A 99 -9.68 -7.07 -0.64
N ILE A 100 -9.44 -7.65 0.53
CA ILE A 100 -9.32 -9.12 0.69
C ILE A 100 -10.59 -9.84 0.20
N GLU A 101 -11.76 -9.23 0.32
CA GLU A 101 -13.00 -9.78 -0.19
C GLU A 101 -13.05 -9.87 -1.72
N GLU A 102 -12.29 -9.02 -2.39
CA GLU A 102 -12.26 -8.91 -3.85
C GLU A 102 -11.09 -9.66 -4.49
N VAL A 103 -10.09 -10.07 -3.71
CA VAL A 103 -8.82 -10.65 -4.19
C VAL A 103 -8.65 -12.05 -3.59
N ASP A 104 -8.26 -13.00 -4.43
CA ASP A 104 -7.92 -14.35 -3.97
C ASP A 104 -6.44 -14.44 -3.62
N VAL A 105 -6.12 -14.16 -2.36
CA VAL A 105 -4.73 -14.14 -1.86
C VAL A 105 -4.11 -15.56 -1.95
N LYS A 106 -4.88 -16.60 -1.68
CA LYS A 106 -4.41 -17.99 -1.78
C LYS A 106 -3.94 -18.31 -3.19
N LYS A 107 -4.70 -17.89 -4.19
CA LYS A 107 -4.36 -18.08 -5.59
C LYS A 107 -3.05 -17.35 -5.95
N ILE A 108 -2.87 -16.14 -5.45
CA ILE A 108 -1.64 -15.37 -5.67
C ILE A 108 -0.43 -16.12 -5.11
N ILE A 109 -0.55 -16.64 -3.89
CA ILE A 109 0.52 -17.40 -3.23
C ILE A 109 0.84 -18.66 -4.04
N VAL A 110 -0.17 -19.42 -4.46
CA VAL A 110 0.01 -20.63 -5.25
C VAL A 110 0.70 -20.33 -6.59
N GLU A 111 0.31 -19.26 -7.27
CA GLU A 111 0.96 -18.84 -8.51
C GLU A 111 2.44 -18.50 -8.29
N LEU A 112 2.76 -17.82 -7.20
CA LEU A 112 4.16 -17.49 -6.87
C LEU A 112 4.98 -18.74 -6.55
N ILE A 113 4.39 -19.70 -5.83
CA ILE A 113 5.04 -20.98 -5.54
C ILE A 113 5.32 -21.73 -6.83
N ASN A 114 4.32 -21.84 -7.71
CA ASN A 114 4.42 -22.58 -8.97
C ASN A 114 5.49 -21.99 -9.91
N LYS A 115 5.70 -20.69 -9.87
CA LYS A 115 6.78 -20.05 -10.65
C LYS A 115 8.17 -20.43 -10.14
N ARG A 116 8.30 -20.70 -8.85
CA ARG A 116 9.59 -21.02 -8.25
C ARG A 116 9.88 -22.51 -8.22
N ILE A 117 8.85 -23.33 -8.11
CA ILE A 117 8.96 -24.78 -8.05
C ILE A 117 8.39 -25.35 -9.36
N LYS A 118 9.27 -25.60 -10.32
CA LYS A 118 8.85 -26.05 -11.65
C LYS A 118 8.69 -27.57 -11.78
N ASN A 119 9.26 -28.33 -10.86
CA ASN A 119 9.23 -29.80 -10.89
C ASN A 119 8.59 -30.35 -9.61
N GLY A 120 7.64 -31.26 -9.74
CA GLY A 120 6.79 -31.77 -8.65
C GLY A 120 7.49 -32.48 -7.49
N LYS A 121 8.82 -32.57 -7.49
CA LYS A 121 9.58 -33.08 -6.35
C LYS A 121 10.41 -31.95 -5.75
N THR A 122 10.01 -31.45 -4.60
CA THR A 122 10.67 -30.38 -3.89
C THR A 122 11.46 -30.90 -2.70
N SER A 123 12.71 -30.50 -2.62
CA SER A 123 13.55 -30.76 -1.45
C SER A 123 13.09 -29.88 -0.27
N LYS A 124 13.45 -30.28 0.95
CA LYS A 124 13.21 -29.46 2.13
C LYS A 124 13.83 -28.07 1.99
N GLN A 125 15.00 -27.99 1.35
CA GLN A 125 15.70 -26.72 1.14
C GLN A 125 14.94 -25.80 0.20
N GLU A 126 14.37 -26.33 -0.88
CA GLU A 126 13.56 -25.54 -1.81
C GLU A 126 12.31 -24.99 -1.14
N ILE A 127 11.66 -25.80 -0.29
CA ILE A 127 10.49 -25.37 0.49
C ILE A 127 10.87 -24.24 1.45
N GLN A 128 12.00 -24.36 2.15
CA GLN A 128 12.48 -23.29 3.05
C GLN A 128 12.77 -22.00 2.29
N ASN A 129 13.38 -22.11 1.12
CA ASN A 129 13.67 -20.94 0.28
C ASN A 129 12.40 -20.24 -0.20
N VAL A 130 11.37 -21.02 -0.59
CA VAL A 130 10.08 -20.47 -1.01
C VAL A 130 9.38 -19.78 0.16
N LYS A 131 9.37 -20.41 1.33
CA LYS A 131 8.79 -19.80 2.55
C LYS A 131 9.42 -18.45 2.84
N ARG A 132 10.76 -18.40 2.80
CA ARG A 132 11.52 -17.16 3.04
C ARG A 132 11.17 -16.10 2.00
N PHE A 133 11.10 -16.48 0.74
CA PHE A 133 10.71 -15.58 -0.34
C PHE A 133 9.33 -14.99 -0.12
N LEU A 134 8.34 -15.81 0.24
CA LEU A 134 6.97 -15.36 0.47
C LEU A 134 6.87 -14.49 1.73
N MET A 135 7.58 -14.84 2.80
CA MET A 135 7.63 -14.02 4.01
C MET A 135 8.22 -12.63 3.73
N ASN A 136 9.27 -12.57 2.91
CA ASN A 136 9.90 -11.31 2.51
C ASN A 136 8.97 -10.46 1.65
N ARG A 137 8.03 -11.08 0.93
CA ARG A 137 6.99 -10.36 0.20
C ARG A 137 5.82 -9.93 1.08
N GLY A 138 5.85 -10.29 2.36
CA GLY A 138 4.87 -9.85 3.34
C GLY A 138 3.70 -10.78 3.57
N PHE A 139 3.73 -12.01 3.06
CA PHE A 139 2.66 -12.98 3.31
C PHE A 139 2.77 -13.58 4.72
N ASP A 140 1.63 -13.92 5.30
CA ASP A 140 1.52 -14.53 6.62
C ASP A 140 1.99 -15.98 6.56
N ILE A 141 2.72 -16.43 7.60
CA ILE A 141 3.23 -17.81 7.66
C ILE A 141 2.11 -18.85 7.61
N GLY A 142 0.96 -18.55 8.23
CA GLY A 142 -0.21 -19.44 8.18
C GLY A 142 -0.74 -19.63 6.76
N GLU A 143 -0.86 -18.54 6.00
CA GLU A 143 -1.27 -18.57 4.59
C GLU A 143 -0.27 -19.34 3.73
N ILE A 144 1.01 -19.16 3.99
CA ILE A 144 2.09 -19.85 3.28
C ILE A 144 2.04 -21.36 3.55
N ASP A 145 1.94 -21.73 4.81
CA ASP A 145 1.91 -23.15 5.21
C ASP A 145 0.68 -23.86 4.66
N ASP A 146 -0.48 -23.20 4.66
CA ASP A 146 -1.70 -23.73 4.06
C ASP A 146 -1.52 -24.00 2.58
N ALA A 147 -0.94 -23.05 1.85
CA ALA A 147 -0.70 -23.20 0.40
C ALA A 147 0.29 -24.31 0.10
N ILE A 148 1.36 -24.44 0.87
CA ILE A 148 2.36 -25.52 0.70
C ILE A 148 1.75 -26.88 1.04
N GLY A 149 0.93 -26.94 2.11
CA GLY A 149 0.25 -28.17 2.50
C GLY A 149 -0.69 -28.69 1.41
N LYS A 150 -1.45 -27.80 0.76
CA LYS A 150 -2.34 -28.18 -0.34
C LYS A 150 -1.58 -28.69 -1.57
N LEU A 151 -0.39 -28.14 -1.86
CA LEU A 151 0.44 -28.61 -2.96
C LEU A 151 0.97 -30.01 -2.73
N ARG A 152 1.24 -30.38 -1.46
CA ARG A 152 1.70 -31.74 -1.11
C ARG A 152 0.61 -32.80 -1.21
N GLU A 153 -0.64 -32.41 -1.08
CA GLU A 153 -1.80 -33.30 -1.17
C GLU A 153 -2.18 -33.61 -2.63
N MET A 154 -1.70 -32.83 -3.58
CA MET A 154 -1.90 -33.06 -5.01
C MET A 154 -0.71 -33.79 -5.61
#